data_f14ad2df8d64f6ca53ed0625b87c5bdf
#
_entry.id   f14ad2df8d64f6ca53ed0625b87c5bdf
#
_cell.length_a   1.000
_cell.length_b   1.000
_cell.length_c   1.000
_cell.angle_alpha   90.00
_cell.angle_beta   90.00
_cell.angle_gamma   90.00
#
_symmetry.space_group_name_H-M   'P 1'
#
loop_
_entity.id
_entity.type
_entity.pdbx_description
1 polymer ?
#
loop_
_entity_poly.entity_id
_entity_poly.type
_entity_poly.pdbx_seq_one_letter_code
_entity_poly.pdbx_strand_id
1 'polypeptide(L)'
;FYIGGMGAKSTNFHKELFIRMGYEEEANKIQDLFMEGKRDEAARVLPDQLADDMALIGPKDRIRERLQAWRESKVTTMLVATTDKQTLREISELF
;
A
#
# COMPACT_ATOMS: atom_id res chain seq x y z
N PHE A 1 -8.27 4.07 -2.82
CA PHE A 1 -8.22 4.81 -4.09
C PHE A 1 -7.65 3.96 -5.23
N TYR A 2 -6.48 3.35 -5.07
CA TYR A 2 -5.86 2.52 -6.12
C TYR A 2 -6.72 1.33 -6.53
N ILE A 3 -7.36 0.68 -5.58
CA ILE A 3 -8.22 -0.49 -5.85
C ILE A 3 -9.55 -0.06 -6.47
N GLY A 4 -10.17 1.00 -5.97
CA GLY A 4 -11.52 1.38 -6.37
C GLY A 4 -11.59 2.48 -7.42
N GLY A 5 -10.63 3.40 -7.45
CA GLY A 5 -10.70 4.64 -8.22
C GLY A 5 -9.75 4.76 -9.42
N MET A 6 -8.83 3.83 -9.59
CA MET A 6 -7.80 3.89 -10.66
C MET A 6 -8.14 3.05 -11.88
N GLY A 7 -9.42 2.83 -12.16
CA GLY A 7 -9.85 2.09 -13.33
C GLY A 7 -11.36 1.87 -13.38
N ALA A 8 -11.82 1.40 -14.52
CA ALA A 8 -13.21 1.00 -14.71
C ALA A 8 -13.48 -0.35 -14.04
N LYS A 9 -14.78 -0.67 -13.83
CA LYS A 9 -15.16 -1.97 -13.26
C LYS A 9 -14.65 -3.16 -14.08
N SER A 10 -14.60 -2.99 -15.40
CA SER A 10 -14.12 -4.00 -16.36
C SER A 10 -12.61 -4.04 -16.56
N THR A 11 -11.89 -2.98 -16.20
CA THR A 11 -10.44 -2.89 -16.42
C THR A 11 -9.82 -2.02 -15.34
N ASN A 12 -9.15 -2.65 -14.40
CA ASN A 12 -8.46 -1.99 -13.32
C ASN A 12 -7.19 -2.79 -12.95
N PHE A 13 -6.07 -2.40 -13.52
CA PHE A 13 -4.79 -3.09 -13.33
C PHE A 13 -4.32 -3.10 -11.87
N HIS A 14 -4.59 -2.04 -11.13
CA HIS A 14 -4.25 -1.99 -9.70
C HIS A 14 -5.07 -3.02 -8.91
N LYS A 15 -6.38 -3.07 -9.14
CA LYS A 15 -7.25 -4.08 -8.52
C LYS A 15 -6.79 -5.50 -8.84
N GLU A 16 -6.44 -5.78 -10.10
CA GLU A 16 -5.95 -7.09 -10.52
C GLU A 16 -4.66 -7.50 -9.81
N LEU A 17 -3.79 -6.55 -9.51
CA LEU A 17 -2.61 -6.81 -8.69
C LEU A 17 -2.99 -7.33 -7.30
N PHE A 18 -3.95 -6.68 -6.64
CA PHE A 18 -4.40 -7.10 -5.31
C PHE A 18 -5.12 -8.45 -5.34
N ILE A 19 -5.87 -8.74 -6.41
CA ILE A 19 -6.46 -10.08 -6.64
C ILE A 19 -5.36 -11.15 -6.72
N ARG A 20 -4.29 -10.90 -7.48
CA ARG A 20 -3.15 -11.81 -7.57
C ARG A 20 -2.40 -11.99 -6.26
N MET A 21 -2.44 -11.00 -5.37
CA MET A 21 -1.89 -11.08 -4.02
C MET A 21 -2.78 -11.90 -3.06
N GLY A 22 -3.95 -12.37 -3.50
CA GLY A 22 -4.87 -13.19 -2.71
C GLY A 22 -6.00 -12.41 -2.03
N TYR A 23 -6.24 -11.15 -2.41
CA TYR A 23 -7.26 -10.27 -1.83
C TYR A 23 -8.45 -10.03 -2.76
N GLU A 24 -8.93 -11.08 -3.43
CA GLU A 24 -9.99 -10.96 -4.45
C GLU A 24 -11.30 -10.43 -3.87
N GLU A 25 -11.77 -11.00 -2.75
CA GLU A 25 -13.03 -10.60 -2.13
C GLU A 25 -12.99 -9.16 -1.67
N GLU A 26 -11.93 -8.76 -0.99
CA GLU A 26 -11.72 -7.40 -0.49
C GLU A 26 -11.59 -6.40 -1.65
N ALA A 27 -10.84 -6.75 -2.68
CA ALA A 27 -10.65 -5.89 -3.85
C ALA A 27 -11.96 -5.64 -4.61
N ASN A 28 -12.79 -6.67 -4.77
CA ASN A 28 -14.11 -6.54 -5.39
C ASN A 28 -15.02 -5.65 -4.53
N LYS A 29 -15.11 -5.90 -3.23
CA LYS A 29 -15.94 -5.13 -2.31
C LYS A 29 -15.50 -3.67 -2.22
N ILE A 30 -14.20 -3.42 -2.16
CA ILE A 30 -13.65 -2.04 -2.15
C ILE A 30 -14.05 -1.31 -3.43
N GLN A 31 -13.92 -1.94 -4.60
CA GLN A 31 -14.30 -1.29 -5.85
C GLN A 31 -15.79 -0.99 -5.91
N ASP A 32 -16.64 -1.93 -5.52
CA ASP A 32 -18.09 -1.72 -5.53
C ASP A 32 -18.51 -0.57 -4.61
N LEU A 33 -18.01 -0.53 -3.37
CA LEU A 33 -18.26 0.58 -2.44
C LEU A 33 -17.72 1.91 -2.96
N PHE A 34 -16.55 1.90 -3.56
CA PHE A 34 -15.97 3.11 -4.14
C PHE A 34 -16.81 3.68 -5.29
N MET A 35 -17.30 2.80 -6.17
CA MET A 35 -18.17 3.16 -7.30
C MET A 35 -19.54 3.67 -6.84
N GLU A 36 -20.03 3.21 -5.69
CA GLU A 36 -21.24 3.72 -5.02
C GLU A 36 -21.02 5.07 -4.30
N GLY A 37 -19.79 5.59 -4.30
CA GLY A 37 -19.44 6.81 -3.58
C GLY A 37 -19.17 6.63 -2.08
N LYS A 38 -19.21 5.41 -1.57
CA LYS A 38 -18.98 5.04 -0.17
C LYS A 38 -17.50 4.87 0.14
N ARG A 39 -16.72 5.94 -0.05
CA ARG A 39 -15.26 5.89 0.04
C ARG A 39 -14.73 5.51 1.41
N ASP A 40 -15.36 6.01 2.48
CA ASP A 40 -14.97 5.70 3.86
C ASP A 40 -15.23 4.23 4.20
N GLU A 41 -16.35 3.68 3.73
CA GLU A 41 -16.65 2.26 3.90
C GLU A 41 -15.67 1.39 3.09
N ALA A 42 -15.36 1.79 1.86
CA ALA A 42 -14.35 1.13 1.04
C ALA A 42 -12.98 1.09 1.75
N ALA A 43 -12.55 2.19 2.37
CA ALA A 43 -11.30 2.25 3.12
C ALA A 43 -11.29 1.29 4.32
N ARG A 44 -12.44 1.11 5.00
CA ARG A 44 -12.55 0.19 6.15
C ARG A 44 -12.51 -1.28 5.77
N VAL A 45 -12.81 -1.62 4.52
CA VAL A 45 -12.73 -3.01 4.02
C VAL A 45 -11.28 -3.43 3.80
N LEU A 46 -10.35 -2.46 3.61
CA LEU A 46 -8.95 -2.76 3.39
C LEU A 46 -8.36 -3.51 4.59
N PRO A 47 -7.86 -4.75 4.43
CA PRO A 47 -7.21 -5.46 5.52
C PRO A 47 -5.91 -4.79 5.94
N ASP A 48 -5.64 -4.76 7.25
CA ASP A 48 -4.37 -4.24 7.78
C ASP A 48 -3.16 -4.98 7.18
N GLN A 49 -3.29 -6.28 6.96
CA GLN A 49 -2.24 -7.07 6.33
C GLN A 49 -1.92 -6.58 4.90
N LEU A 50 -2.93 -6.23 4.11
CA LEU A 50 -2.70 -5.70 2.77
C LEU A 50 -1.98 -4.35 2.80
N ALA A 51 -2.39 -3.45 3.71
CA ALA A 51 -1.69 -2.19 3.90
C ALA A 51 -0.22 -2.41 4.28
N ASP A 52 0.03 -3.39 5.12
CA ASP A 52 1.35 -3.77 5.59
C ASP A 52 2.22 -4.42 4.50
N ASP A 53 1.62 -5.23 3.62
CA ASP A 53 2.30 -5.83 2.47
C ASP A 53 2.74 -4.78 1.43
N MET A 54 2.00 -3.69 1.33
CA MET A 54 2.23 -2.65 0.32
C MET A 54 3.06 -1.47 0.80
N ALA A 55 3.23 -1.28 2.10
CA ALA A 55 3.86 -0.09 2.65
C ALA A 55 4.64 -0.37 3.94
N LEU A 56 5.62 0.48 4.21
CA LEU A 56 6.32 0.51 5.49
C LEU A 56 5.55 1.41 6.45
N ILE A 57 4.76 0.81 7.32
CA ILE A 57 3.88 1.52 8.26
C ILE A 57 4.22 1.13 9.70
N GLY A 58 4.25 2.12 10.58
CA GLY A 58 4.44 1.92 12.00
C GLY A 58 5.53 2.80 12.62
N PRO A 59 5.87 2.56 13.88
CA PRO A 59 6.94 3.27 14.55
C PRO A 59 8.31 2.97 13.91
N LYS A 60 9.28 3.85 14.17
CA LYS A 60 10.63 3.82 13.56
C LYS A 60 11.32 2.45 13.67
N ASP A 61 11.19 1.79 14.80
CA ASP A 61 11.85 0.49 15.01
C ASP A 61 11.23 -0.62 14.16
N ARG A 62 9.91 -0.61 14.00
CA ARG A 62 9.22 -1.52 13.11
C ARG A 62 9.60 -1.30 11.64
N ILE A 63 9.69 -0.05 11.22
CA ILE A 63 10.15 0.30 9.86
C ILE A 63 11.59 -0.18 9.65
N ARG A 64 12.48 0.02 10.63
CA ARG A 64 13.87 -0.45 10.59
C ARG A 64 13.94 -1.97 10.39
N GLU A 65 13.18 -2.72 11.16
CA GLU A 65 13.12 -4.18 11.05
C GLU A 65 12.65 -4.62 9.66
N ARG A 66 11.58 -4.01 9.16
CA ARG A 66 11.01 -4.37 7.85
C ARG A 66 11.87 -3.92 6.66
N LEU A 67 12.67 -2.87 6.81
CA LEU A 67 13.66 -2.47 5.79
C LEU A 67 14.73 -3.53 5.53
N GLN A 68 14.93 -4.47 6.44
CA GLN A 68 15.87 -5.57 6.22
C GLN A 68 15.50 -6.41 4.99
N ALA A 69 14.21 -6.68 4.77
CA ALA A 69 13.74 -7.40 3.58
C ALA A 69 14.09 -6.67 2.27
N TRP A 70 14.07 -5.34 2.29
CA TRP A 70 14.47 -4.52 1.14
C TRP A 70 15.97 -4.58 0.89
N ARG A 71 16.78 -4.56 1.94
CA ARG A 71 18.24 -4.69 1.83
C ARG A 71 18.66 -6.04 1.26
N GLU A 72 17.93 -7.10 1.58
CA GLU A 72 18.18 -8.46 1.09
C GLU A 72 17.58 -8.71 -0.30
N SER A 73 16.75 -7.80 -0.78
CA SER A 73 16.16 -7.87 -2.11
C SER A 73 17.13 -7.43 -3.22
N LYS A 74 16.70 -7.54 -4.47
CA LYS A 74 17.45 -7.04 -5.63
C LYS A 74 17.26 -5.54 -5.88
N VAL A 75 16.52 -4.84 -5.03
CA VAL A 75 16.29 -3.40 -5.15
C VAL A 75 17.57 -2.66 -4.81
N THR A 76 18.05 -1.83 -5.71
CA THR A 76 19.28 -1.04 -5.54
C THR A 76 19.00 0.42 -5.17
N THR A 77 17.82 0.91 -5.50
CA THR A 77 17.41 2.29 -5.23
C THR A 77 15.99 2.31 -4.71
N MET A 78 15.79 2.98 -3.60
CA MET A 78 14.49 3.16 -2.98
C MET A 78 14.06 4.62 -3.06
N LEU A 79 12.92 4.87 -3.69
CA LEU A 79 12.37 6.22 -3.78
C LEU A 79 11.48 6.50 -2.57
N VAL A 80 11.71 7.62 -1.92
CA VAL A 80 10.92 8.09 -0.80
C VAL A 80 10.15 9.34 -1.19
N ALA A 81 8.82 9.23 -1.26
CA ALA A 81 7.95 10.35 -1.57
C ALA A 81 7.49 11.05 -0.28
N THR A 82 8.23 12.07 0.13
CA THR A 82 7.85 12.94 1.24
C THR A 82 8.38 14.35 1.05
N THR A 83 7.67 15.34 1.57
CA THR A 83 8.12 16.73 1.65
C THR A 83 8.63 17.09 3.04
N ASP A 84 8.49 16.19 4.00
CA ASP A 84 8.94 16.40 5.37
C ASP A 84 10.43 16.07 5.53
N LYS A 85 11.23 17.08 5.88
CA LYS A 85 12.66 16.96 6.03
C LYS A 85 13.07 16.06 7.21
N GLN A 86 12.26 16.02 8.25
CA GLN A 86 12.55 15.18 9.42
C GLN A 86 12.40 13.71 9.03
N THR A 87 11.32 13.36 8.36
CA THR A 87 11.09 12.01 7.82
C THR A 87 12.23 11.57 6.90
N LEU A 88 12.72 12.44 6.01
CA LEU A 88 13.86 12.13 5.15
C LEU A 88 15.13 11.83 5.95
N ARG A 89 15.42 12.61 6.98
CA ARG A 89 16.58 12.36 7.88
C ARG A 89 16.44 11.02 8.60
N GLU A 90 15.29 10.77 9.20
CA GLU A 90 15.03 9.53 9.93
C GLU A 90 15.16 8.29 9.04
N ILE A 91 14.65 8.36 7.80
CA ILE A 91 14.80 7.27 6.85
C ILE A 91 16.27 7.09 6.45
N SER A 92 17.01 8.17 6.18
CA SER A 92 18.43 8.08 5.82
C SER A 92 19.30 7.47 6.93
N GLU A 93 18.93 7.68 8.20
CA GLU A 93 19.60 7.06 9.36
C GLU A 93 19.30 5.56 9.50
N LEU A 94 18.22 5.07 8.89
CA LEU A 94 17.84 3.66 8.91
C LEU A 94 18.58 2.82 7.87
N PHE A 95 19.17 3.46 6.90
CA PHE A 95 20.00 2.83 5.87
C PHE A 95 21.47 2.86 6.25
#